data_d03df850b3f8f1cb6d64c23c0779a875
#
_entry.id   d03df850b3f8f1cb6d64c23c0779a875
#
_cell.length_a   1.000
_cell.length_b   1.000
_cell.length_c   1.000
_cell.angle_alpha   90.00
_cell.angle_beta   90.00
_cell.angle_gamma   90.00
#
_symmetry.space_group_name_H-M   'P 1'
#
loop_
_entity.id
_entity.type
_entity.pdbx_description
1 polymer ?
#
loop_
_entity_poly.entity_id
_entity_poly.type
_entity_poly.pdbx_seq_one_letter_code
_entity_poly.pdbx_strand_id
1 'polypeptide(L)'
;KPAAKKTAAQKAAAPKAAAPKTQNKRSDGLKAGKNTQTGFKPKAQAADKQQEAAPKTRATRAKKLIVRAPNQKIQERARDLKEKRVGNENIEPERLQKVLAASGVGSRREMEEWISQGMVKLNGRVAQLGDKVAPGDHVQVKGQNINLKWADRLPRIILYYKQEGEIVSRDDPQGRVSIFDRLPQAASSRWVAIGRLDINTSGLLILTTSGELVQRFAHPSFEVEREYAVRVLGEMSTEQMKMLTEEGVMLEDGLAKVERIYEQGGEGANKWYNVVIKE
;
A
#
# COMPACT_ATOMS: atom_id res chain seq x y z
N LYS A 1 56.48 9.25 -14.95
CA LYS A 1 56.64 10.57 -14.31
C LYS A 1 56.37 11.67 -15.33
N PRO A 2 55.53 12.72 -15.10
CA PRO A 2 55.46 13.58 -13.93
C PRO A 2 54.05 13.75 -13.38
N ALA A 3 53.91 13.95 -12.14
CA ALA A 3 53.80 15.14 -11.30
C ALA A 3 52.39 15.73 -11.10
N ALA A 4 52.00 15.72 -9.85
CA ALA A 4 50.75 16.22 -9.27
C ALA A 4 50.58 17.73 -9.39
N LYS A 5 49.29 18.18 -9.44
CA LYS A 5 48.91 19.52 -8.98
C LYS A 5 47.67 19.41 -8.09
N LYS A 6 47.87 19.78 -6.83
CA LYS A 6 46.84 20.09 -5.82
C LYS A 6 46.28 21.48 -6.15
N THR A 7 44.96 21.63 -6.03
CA THR A 7 44.33 22.95 -5.86
C THR A 7 43.34 22.93 -4.72
N ALA A 8 43.41 23.97 -3.91
CA ALA A 8 42.87 24.11 -2.58
C ALA A 8 41.38 24.42 -2.55
N ALA A 9 40.76 23.99 -1.46
CA ALA A 9 39.39 24.32 -1.06
C ALA A 9 39.29 25.80 -0.62
N GLN A 10 38.26 26.48 -1.08
CA GLN A 10 37.77 27.71 -0.46
C GLN A 10 36.45 27.45 0.27
N LYS A 11 36.52 27.70 1.57
CA LYS A 11 35.45 27.69 2.58
C LYS A 11 34.70 29.03 2.52
N ALA A 12 33.44 29.05 2.23
CA ALA A 12 32.60 30.25 2.38
C ALA A 12 31.63 30.05 3.55
N ALA A 13 31.65 31.01 4.48
CA ALA A 13 30.88 31.05 5.71
C ALA A 13 29.48 31.64 5.48
N ALA A 14 28.50 31.15 6.19
CA ALA A 14 27.13 31.66 6.28
C ALA A 14 27.01 32.75 7.36
N PRO A 15 26.17 33.79 7.20
CA PRO A 15 25.87 34.72 8.27
C PRO A 15 24.67 34.31 9.09
N LYS A 16 24.81 34.42 10.42
CA LYS A 16 23.76 34.34 11.44
C LYS A 16 22.88 35.61 11.37
N ALA A 17 21.57 35.44 11.38
CA ALA A 17 20.64 36.53 11.67
C ALA A 17 19.95 36.30 13.00
N ALA A 18 19.88 37.39 13.78
CA ALA A 18 19.45 37.46 15.17
C ALA A 18 17.92 37.59 15.34
N ALA A 19 17.42 37.08 16.46
CA ALA A 19 16.06 37.26 16.93
C ALA A 19 15.86 38.62 17.63
N PRO A 20 14.68 39.24 17.61
CA PRO A 20 14.32 40.30 18.57
C PRO A 20 13.44 39.78 19.68
N LYS A 21 13.87 40.11 20.88
CA LYS A 21 13.09 40.05 22.14
C LYS A 21 12.12 41.22 22.19
N THR A 22 10.87 41.00 22.58
CA THR A 22 10.03 42.07 23.10
C THR A 22 9.40 41.68 24.42
N GLN A 23 9.46 42.67 25.27
CA GLN A 23 9.20 42.65 26.72
C GLN A 23 7.73 42.68 27.10
N ASN A 24 7.51 42.06 28.25
CA ASN A 24 6.32 42.09 29.09
C ASN A 24 6.12 43.47 29.74
N LYS A 25 4.88 44.01 29.75
CA LYS A 25 4.45 45.00 30.73
C LYS A 25 3.05 44.68 31.22
N ARG A 26 2.99 44.44 32.54
CA ARG A 26 1.77 44.42 33.39
C ARG A 26 1.30 45.85 33.66
N SER A 27 0.00 46.07 33.81
CA SER A 27 -0.62 46.99 34.77
C SER A 27 -2.09 46.69 34.95
N ASP A 28 -2.41 46.36 36.11
CA ASP A 28 -3.48 46.59 37.08
C ASP A 28 -4.72 47.42 36.69
N GLY A 29 -5.87 46.84 37.02
CA GLY A 29 -6.80 47.27 38.07
C GLY A 29 -7.92 48.20 37.64
N LEU A 30 -9.18 47.85 37.81
CA LEU A 30 -10.12 48.41 38.78
C LEU A 30 -11.58 48.10 38.40
N LYS A 31 -12.38 48.00 39.45
CA LYS A 31 -13.75 47.52 39.57
C LYS A 31 -14.86 48.47 39.04
N ALA A 32 -16.03 47.86 38.83
CA ALA A 32 -17.39 48.25 39.20
C ALA A 32 -18.19 49.16 38.25
N GLY A 33 -19.43 48.75 38.02
CA GLY A 33 -20.54 49.61 37.60
C GLY A 33 -21.68 48.87 36.89
N LYS A 34 -22.71 48.47 37.65
CA LYS A 34 -24.03 48.09 37.13
C LYS A 34 -24.66 49.28 36.40
N ASN A 35 -25.24 49.10 35.22
CA ASN A 35 -26.58 49.64 35.00
C ASN A 35 -27.28 49.03 33.79
N THR A 36 -28.56 48.80 33.95
CA THR A 36 -29.63 48.40 33.04
C THR A 36 -29.93 49.48 32.00
N GLN A 37 -30.15 49.09 30.73
CA GLN A 37 -31.37 49.49 29.99
C GLN A 37 -31.31 49.05 28.50
N THR A 38 -32.31 48.31 28.15
CA THR A 38 -33.14 48.29 26.92
C THR A 38 -32.61 48.90 25.62
N GLY A 39 -32.67 48.11 24.54
CA GLY A 39 -33.04 48.68 23.27
C GLY A 39 -32.16 48.29 22.08
N PHE A 40 -32.84 47.73 21.08
CA PHE A 40 -32.45 47.61 19.67
C PHE A 40 -31.40 46.55 19.30
N LYS A 41 -31.89 45.45 18.71
CA LYS A 41 -31.12 44.51 17.90
C LYS A 41 -30.93 45.08 16.48
N PRO A 42 -29.72 45.25 15.98
CA PRO A 42 -29.47 45.25 14.55
C PRO A 42 -29.34 43.82 14.06
N LYS A 43 -30.04 43.49 13.00
CA LYS A 43 -30.01 42.25 12.25
C LYS A 43 -28.62 42.11 11.62
N ALA A 44 -27.70 41.36 12.24
CA ALA A 44 -26.42 41.02 11.65
C ALA A 44 -26.65 39.94 10.58
N GLN A 45 -26.24 40.26 9.36
CA GLN A 45 -26.15 39.36 8.24
C GLN A 45 -25.24 38.19 8.63
N ALA A 46 -25.76 36.98 8.51
CA ALA A 46 -25.02 35.76 8.67
C ALA A 46 -23.94 35.70 7.56
N ALA A 47 -22.72 35.98 7.93
CA ALA A 47 -21.56 35.56 7.14
C ALA A 47 -21.48 34.04 7.24
N ASP A 48 -21.74 33.40 6.14
CA ASP A 48 -21.65 31.96 5.93
C ASP A 48 -20.19 31.56 6.08
N LYS A 49 -19.79 31.23 7.29
CA LYS A 49 -18.54 30.51 7.54
C LYS A 49 -18.78 29.07 7.14
N GLN A 50 -18.51 28.74 5.91
CA GLN A 50 -18.23 27.37 5.50
C GLN A 50 -17.06 26.88 6.36
N GLN A 51 -17.37 26.26 7.49
CA GLN A 51 -16.43 25.40 8.18
C GLN A 51 -16.23 24.21 7.25
N GLU A 52 -15.09 24.19 6.56
CA GLU A 52 -14.58 22.98 5.94
C GLU A 52 -14.55 21.89 7.01
N ALA A 53 -15.49 20.96 6.89
CA ALA A 53 -15.55 19.81 7.77
C ALA A 53 -14.23 19.06 7.62
N ALA A 54 -13.49 18.94 8.70
CA ALA A 54 -12.27 18.12 8.76
C ALA A 54 -12.51 16.77 8.09
N PRO A 55 -11.60 16.27 7.26
CA PRO A 55 -11.80 15.03 6.52
C PRO A 55 -12.06 13.90 7.51
N LYS A 56 -13.22 13.25 7.36
CA LYS A 56 -13.58 12.11 8.20
C LYS A 56 -12.47 11.06 8.13
N THR A 57 -12.02 10.58 9.27
CA THR A 57 -10.98 9.58 9.37
C THR A 57 -11.30 8.35 8.51
N ARG A 58 -10.29 7.78 7.89
CA ARG A 58 -10.36 6.60 6.98
C ARG A 58 -11.23 5.47 7.54
N ALA A 59 -11.17 5.22 8.84
CA ALA A 59 -11.93 4.17 9.52
C ALA A 59 -13.45 4.35 9.47
N THR A 60 -13.94 5.59 9.34
CA THR A 60 -15.39 5.89 9.30
C THR A 60 -15.99 5.80 7.90
N ARG A 61 -15.17 5.70 6.86
CA ARG A 61 -15.63 5.68 5.45
C ARG A 61 -15.82 4.30 4.86
N ALA A 62 -15.13 3.28 5.36
CA ALA A 62 -15.11 1.97 4.74
C ALA A 62 -15.97 0.95 5.49
N LYS A 63 -17.02 0.46 4.83
CA LYS A 63 -17.82 -0.67 5.31
C LYS A 63 -17.13 -1.97 4.90
N LYS A 64 -16.86 -2.85 5.87
CA LYS A 64 -16.28 -4.17 5.59
C LYS A 64 -17.22 -5.03 4.75
N LEU A 65 -16.65 -5.67 3.74
CA LEU A 65 -17.38 -6.57 2.86
C LEU A 65 -17.54 -7.97 3.49
N ILE A 66 -18.67 -8.59 3.20
CA ILE A 66 -18.93 -10.00 3.55
C ILE A 66 -18.35 -10.84 2.42
N VAL A 67 -17.42 -11.73 2.76
CA VAL A 67 -16.85 -12.69 1.79
C VAL A 67 -17.81 -13.83 1.60
N ARG A 68 -18.13 -14.16 0.35
CA ARG A 68 -18.89 -15.35 0.03
C ARG A 68 -18.10 -16.59 0.44
N ALA A 69 -18.71 -17.48 1.19
CA ALA A 69 -18.07 -18.72 1.59
C ALA A 69 -17.74 -19.59 0.36
N PRO A 70 -16.57 -20.25 0.33
CA PRO A 70 -16.26 -21.20 -0.73
C PRO A 70 -17.26 -22.34 -0.73
N ASN A 71 -17.53 -22.91 -1.91
CA ASN A 71 -18.45 -24.02 -2.02
C ASN A 71 -17.90 -25.27 -1.29
N GLN A 72 -18.77 -26.23 -0.99
CA GLN A 72 -18.48 -27.41 -0.20
C GLN A 72 -17.30 -28.23 -0.78
N LYS A 73 -17.25 -28.38 -2.10
CA LYS A 73 -16.18 -29.09 -2.82
C LYS A 73 -14.79 -28.45 -2.66
N ILE A 74 -14.74 -27.12 -2.62
CA ILE A 74 -13.49 -26.39 -2.35
C ILE A 74 -13.07 -26.56 -0.88
N GLN A 75 -14.03 -26.57 0.04
CA GLN A 75 -13.76 -26.79 1.46
C GLN A 75 -13.22 -28.20 1.73
N GLU A 76 -13.79 -29.22 1.10
CA GLU A 76 -13.32 -30.61 1.19
C GLU A 76 -11.90 -30.74 0.66
N ARG A 77 -11.61 -30.25 -0.55
CA ARG A 77 -10.25 -30.21 -1.11
C ARG A 77 -9.26 -29.47 -0.20
N ALA A 78 -9.67 -28.36 0.38
CA ALA A 78 -8.83 -27.62 1.31
C ALA A 78 -8.56 -28.42 2.61
N ARG A 79 -9.50 -29.26 3.03
CA ARG A 79 -9.34 -30.18 4.18
C ARG A 79 -8.35 -31.28 3.85
N ASP A 80 -8.52 -31.96 2.71
CA ASP A 80 -7.61 -33.02 2.24
C ASP A 80 -6.16 -32.53 2.08
N LEU A 81 -6.00 -31.34 1.51
CA LEU A 81 -4.68 -30.70 1.38
C LEU A 81 -4.08 -30.29 2.74
N LYS A 82 -4.92 -30.00 3.73
CA LYS A 82 -4.50 -29.74 5.10
C LYS A 82 -3.98 -30.98 5.80
N GLU A 83 -4.58 -32.13 5.53
CA GLU A 83 -4.19 -33.44 6.09
C GLU A 83 -2.90 -33.96 5.49
N LYS A 84 -2.60 -33.63 4.22
CA LYS A 84 -1.36 -33.98 3.50
C LYS A 84 -0.19 -33.03 3.82
N ARG A 85 -0.12 -32.48 5.02
CA ARG A 85 0.93 -31.54 5.42
C ARG A 85 2.33 -32.13 5.33
N VAL A 86 3.22 -31.33 4.77
CA VAL A 86 4.67 -31.55 4.96
C VAL A 86 4.96 -31.34 6.45
N GLY A 87 5.51 -32.33 7.10
CA GLY A 87 5.94 -32.21 8.50
C GLY A 87 6.95 -31.09 8.67
N ASN A 88 6.99 -30.46 9.85
CA ASN A 88 7.89 -29.36 10.17
C ASN A 88 9.38 -29.69 9.94
N GLU A 89 9.72 -30.96 9.82
CA GLU A 89 11.08 -31.46 9.66
C GLU A 89 11.73 -31.11 8.31
N ASN A 90 10.91 -30.78 7.29
CA ASN A 90 11.39 -30.46 5.95
C ASN A 90 11.31 -28.96 5.59
N ILE A 91 11.10 -28.09 6.58
CA ILE A 91 11.02 -26.66 6.33
C ILE A 91 12.43 -26.06 6.39
N GLU A 92 12.93 -25.60 5.25
CA GLU A 92 14.22 -24.91 5.19
C GLU A 92 14.18 -23.57 5.96
N PRO A 93 15.31 -23.21 6.62
CA PRO A 93 15.42 -21.92 7.28
C PRO A 93 15.20 -20.75 6.32
N GLU A 94 14.25 -19.89 6.63
CA GLU A 94 13.88 -18.71 5.84
C GLU A 94 14.37 -17.41 6.50
N ARG A 95 14.53 -16.35 5.72
CA ARG A 95 14.91 -15.02 6.23
C ARG A 95 13.91 -14.54 7.26
N LEU A 96 14.41 -14.07 8.41
CA LEU A 96 13.60 -13.67 9.57
C LEU A 96 12.51 -12.64 9.20
N GLN A 97 12.86 -11.59 8.45
CA GLN A 97 11.91 -10.58 8.00
C GLN A 97 10.77 -11.15 7.12
N LYS A 98 11.07 -12.21 6.33
CA LYS A 98 10.06 -12.89 5.50
C LYS A 98 9.05 -13.63 6.37
N VAL A 99 9.53 -14.38 7.35
CA VAL A 99 8.67 -15.18 8.26
C VAL A 99 7.85 -14.29 9.18
N LEU A 100 8.45 -13.22 9.73
CA LEU A 100 7.72 -12.23 10.54
C LEU A 100 6.60 -11.54 9.75
N ALA A 101 6.90 -11.14 8.50
CA ALA A 101 5.87 -10.53 7.64
C ALA A 101 4.75 -11.53 7.28
N ALA A 102 5.08 -12.79 6.98
CA ALA A 102 4.11 -13.86 6.75
C ALA A 102 3.27 -14.16 7.99
N SER A 103 3.83 -13.99 9.17
CA SER A 103 3.14 -14.15 10.46
C SER A 103 2.21 -12.98 10.80
N GLY A 104 2.19 -11.93 9.97
CA GLY A 104 1.27 -10.80 10.12
C GLY A 104 1.77 -9.69 11.04
N VAL A 105 3.04 -9.70 11.45
CA VAL A 105 3.63 -8.72 12.36
C VAL A 105 3.74 -7.34 11.68
N GLY A 106 4.18 -7.32 10.40
CA GLY A 106 4.33 -6.08 9.64
C GLY A 106 4.70 -6.32 8.18
N SER A 107 5.22 -5.33 7.49
CA SER A 107 5.79 -5.46 6.16
C SER A 107 7.24 -5.99 6.24
N ARG A 108 7.80 -6.54 5.17
CA ARG A 108 9.20 -6.99 5.16
C ARG A 108 10.17 -5.83 5.44
N ARG A 109 9.95 -4.67 4.84
CA ARG A 109 10.77 -3.46 5.06
C ARG A 109 10.70 -2.98 6.50
N GLU A 110 9.51 -2.97 7.08
CA GLU A 110 9.31 -2.62 8.48
C GLU A 110 10.02 -3.61 9.42
N MET A 111 10.01 -4.90 9.09
CA MET A 111 10.75 -5.91 9.86
C MET A 111 12.26 -5.73 9.73
N GLU A 112 12.78 -5.40 8.55
CA GLU A 112 14.19 -5.06 8.34
C GLU A 112 14.60 -3.84 9.16
N GLU A 113 13.76 -2.82 9.22
CA GLU A 113 13.98 -1.64 10.04
C GLU A 113 14.01 -1.98 11.53
N TRP A 114 13.07 -2.76 12.05
CA TRP A 114 13.05 -3.17 13.45
C TRP A 114 14.22 -4.11 13.82
N ILE A 115 14.68 -4.94 12.89
CA ILE A 115 15.89 -5.74 13.07
C ILE A 115 17.10 -4.82 13.17
N SER A 116 17.26 -3.85 12.28
CA SER A 116 18.39 -2.91 12.30
C SER A 116 18.40 -2.03 13.55
N GLN A 117 17.23 -1.69 14.10
CA GLN A 117 17.08 -0.95 15.37
C GLN A 117 17.27 -1.82 16.63
N GLY A 118 17.56 -3.14 16.47
CA GLY A 118 17.75 -4.06 17.59
C GLY A 118 16.48 -4.43 18.36
N MET A 119 15.29 -4.14 17.80
CA MET A 119 13.99 -4.42 18.42
C MET A 119 13.56 -5.89 18.31
N VAL A 120 14.30 -6.70 17.54
CA VAL A 120 14.00 -8.11 17.30
C VAL A 120 15.05 -8.98 17.93
N LYS A 121 14.64 -10.02 18.66
CA LYS A 121 15.53 -11.04 19.23
C LYS A 121 15.20 -12.40 18.64
N LEU A 122 16.25 -13.16 18.33
CA LEU A 122 16.18 -14.54 17.86
C LEU A 122 16.92 -15.43 18.88
N ASN A 123 16.22 -16.37 19.49
CA ASN A 123 16.78 -17.28 20.50
C ASN A 123 17.54 -16.55 21.62
N GLY A 124 17.00 -15.41 22.07
CA GLY A 124 17.58 -14.60 23.14
C GLY A 124 18.63 -13.58 22.71
N ARG A 125 19.27 -13.70 21.53
CA ARG A 125 20.20 -12.71 20.96
C ARG A 125 19.51 -11.67 20.11
N VAL A 126 20.09 -10.49 20.01
CA VAL A 126 19.61 -9.47 19.05
C VAL A 126 19.81 -9.98 17.63
N ALA A 127 18.75 -9.93 16.85
CA ALA A 127 18.75 -10.37 15.44
C ALA A 127 19.49 -9.37 14.55
N GLN A 128 20.11 -9.88 13.48
CA GLN A 128 20.81 -9.10 12.49
C GLN A 128 20.12 -9.23 11.10
N LEU A 129 20.37 -8.24 10.23
CA LEU A 129 19.89 -8.32 8.85
C LEU A 129 20.50 -9.55 8.15
N GLY A 130 19.64 -10.35 7.52
CA GLY A 130 20.05 -11.58 6.86
C GLY A 130 19.89 -12.85 7.71
N ASP A 131 19.63 -12.73 9.01
CA ASP A 131 19.35 -13.87 9.87
C ASP A 131 18.23 -14.73 9.29
N LYS A 132 18.40 -16.03 9.41
CA LYS A 132 17.41 -17.05 9.07
C LYS A 132 16.79 -17.63 10.33
N VAL A 133 15.56 -18.04 10.23
CA VAL A 133 14.79 -18.66 11.31
C VAL A 133 14.25 -20.00 10.83
N ALA A 134 14.26 -21.00 11.69
CA ALA A 134 13.76 -22.37 11.45
C ALA A 134 12.57 -22.67 12.37
N PRO A 135 11.77 -23.73 12.09
CA PRO A 135 10.79 -24.24 13.02
C PRO A 135 11.44 -24.61 14.37
N GLY A 136 10.84 -24.14 15.46
CA GLY A 136 11.38 -24.32 16.82
C GLY A 136 12.15 -23.11 17.35
N ASP A 137 12.54 -22.17 16.51
CA ASP A 137 13.19 -20.94 16.97
C ASP A 137 12.22 -20.01 17.71
N HIS A 138 12.74 -19.33 18.73
CA HIS A 138 12.00 -18.35 19.52
C HIS A 138 12.33 -16.93 19.05
N VAL A 139 11.30 -16.21 18.62
CA VAL A 139 11.45 -14.83 18.15
C VAL A 139 10.65 -13.89 19.04
N GLN A 140 11.29 -12.80 19.47
CA GLN A 140 10.67 -11.70 20.17
C GLN A 140 10.76 -10.42 19.34
N VAL A 141 9.66 -9.68 19.28
CA VAL A 141 9.61 -8.36 18.67
C VAL A 141 9.11 -7.36 19.71
N LYS A 142 9.89 -6.31 19.95
CA LYS A 142 9.58 -5.30 20.99
C LYS A 142 9.24 -5.93 22.34
N GLY A 143 9.96 -6.98 22.71
CA GLY A 143 9.78 -7.72 23.97
C GLY A 143 8.62 -8.72 24.02
N GLN A 144 7.81 -8.83 22.96
CA GLN A 144 6.70 -9.77 22.87
C GLN A 144 7.10 -11.02 22.07
N ASN A 145 6.76 -12.20 22.58
CA ASN A 145 6.96 -13.44 21.86
C ASN A 145 6.04 -13.53 20.65
N ILE A 146 6.59 -13.82 19.49
CA ILE A 146 5.85 -13.96 18.24
C ILE A 146 5.73 -15.43 17.89
N ASN A 147 4.50 -15.87 17.69
CA ASN A 147 4.23 -17.20 17.18
C ASN A 147 4.42 -17.20 15.66
N LEU A 148 5.54 -17.78 15.22
CA LEU A 148 5.89 -17.83 13.81
C LEU A 148 4.97 -18.75 13.03
N LYS A 149 4.62 -18.34 11.81
CA LYS A 149 3.79 -19.11 10.90
C LYS A 149 4.58 -19.47 9.68
N TRP A 150 4.71 -20.75 9.51
CA TRP A 150 5.45 -21.35 8.42
C TRP A 150 4.57 -21.52 7.18
N ALA A 151 5.20 -21.72 6.03
CA ALA A 151 4.55 -21.89 4.73
C ALA A 151 3.68 -23.17 4.61
N ASP A 152 3.55 -23.93 5.68
CA ASP A 152 2.71 -25.12 5.78
C ASP A 152 1.19 -24.87 5.66
N ARG A 153 0.78 -23.58 5.68
CA ARG A 153 -0.61 -23.20 5.55
C ARG A 153 -0.98 -22.95 4.11
N LEU A 154 -2.09 -23.55 3.69
CA LEU A 154 -2.67 -23.22 2.40
C LEU A 154 -2.92 -21.72 2.29
N PRO A 155 -2.47 -21.09 1.19
CA PRO A 155 -2.72 -19.68 0.97
C PRO A 155 -4.23 -19.42 0.88
N ARG A 156 -4.68 -18.37 1.53
CA ARG A 156 -6.03 -17.86 1.31
C ARG A 156 -6.01 -16.91 0.12
N ILE A 157 -7.04 -17.00 -0.70
CA ILE A 157 -7.19 -16.16 -1.90
C ILE A 157 -8.58 -15.53 -1.85
N ILE A 158 -8.65 -14.25 -2.18
CA ILE A 158 -9.89 -13.51 -2.39
C ILE A 158 -9.83 -12.89 -3.79
N LEU A 159 -10.88 -13.07 -4.56
CA LEU A 159 -11.15 -12.31 -5.76
C LEU A 159 -11.96 -11.07 -5.34
N TYR A 160 -11.44 -9.92 -5.63
CA TYR A 160 -12.01 -8.64 -5.24
C TYR A 160 -12.32 -7.81 -6.48
N TYR A 161 -13.54 -7.34 -6.59
CA TYR A 161 -13.89 -6.34 -7.59
C TYR A 161 -13.62 -4.95 -7.02
N LYS A 162 -12.50 -4.35 -7.43
CA LYS A 162 -12.13 -3.01 -7.02
C LYS A 162 -13.03 -1.99 -7.69
N GLN A 163 -13.58 -1.08 -6.90
CA GLN A 163 -14.38 0.04 -7.38
C GLN A 163 -13.48 1.23 -7.75
N GLU A 164 -13.96 2.11 -8.62
CA GLU A 164 -13.37 3.43 -8.80
C GLU A 164 -13.36 4.21 -7.48
N GLY A 165 -12.37 5.06 -7.28
CA GLY A 165 -12.18 5.84 -6.06
C GLY A 165 -11.52 5.08 -4.90
N GLU A 166 -11.29 3.78 -5.01
CA GLU A 166 -10.52 2.99 -4.05
C GLU A 166 -9.04 2.94 -4.43
N ILE A 167 -8.17 2.92 -3.43
CA ILE A 167 -6.73 2.76 -3.64
C ILE A 167 -6.24 1.40 -3.16
N VAL A 168 -5.16 0.91 -3.80
CA VAL A 168 -4.46 -0.32 -3.42
C VAL A 168 -3.22 0.04 -2.60
N SER A 169 -3.43 0.67 -1.46
CA SER A 169 -2.38 1.02 -0.49
C SER A 169 -2.88 0.83 0.93
N ARG A 170 -1.97 0.50 1.84
CA ARG A 170 -2.27 0.42 3.29
C ARG A 170 -2.06 1.74 3.98
N ASP A 171 -1.16 2.53 3.44
CA ASP A 171 -0.80 3.82 3.96
C ASP A 171 -1.11 4.88 2.90
N ASP A 172 -1.95 5.83 3.27
CA ASP A 172 -2.37 6.91 2.39
C ASP A 172 -2.46 8.23 3.16
N PRO A 173 -1.51 9.14 2.94
CA PRO A 173 -1.52 10.45 3.59
C PRO A 173 -2.78 11.28 3.31
N GLN A 174 -3.45 11.03 2.19
CA GLN A 174 -4.68 11.75 1.80
C GLN A 174 -5.95 11.14 2.42
N GLY A 175 -5.87 10.04 3.15
CA GLY A 175 -6.99 9.40 3.82
C GLY A 175 -8.09 8.87 2.87
N ARG A 176 -7.73 8.49 1.63
CA ARG A 176 -8.64 7.87 0.67
C ARG A 176 -9.04 6.47 1.11
N VAL A 177 -10.16 5.99 0.62
CA VAL A 177 -10.63 4.63 0.94
C VAL A 177 -9.71 3.59 0.32
N SER A 178 -9.13 2.75 1.16
CA SER A 178 -8.33 1.61 0.70
C SER A 178 -9.15 0.35 0.60
N ILE A 179 -8.83 -0.50 -0.38
CA ILE A 179 -9.39 -1.86 -0.47
C ILE A 179 -9.15 -2.64 0.82
N PHE A 180 -8.01 -2.45 1.50
CA PHE A 180 -7.65 -3.16 2.73
C PHE A 180 -8.56 -2.82 3.91
N ASP A 181 -9.20 -1.65 3.91
CA ASP A 181 -10.15 -1.26 4.95
C ASP A 181 -11.47 -2.03 4.83
N ARG A 182 -11.81 -2.51 3.62
CA ARG A 182 -13.02 -3.28 3.32
C ARG A 182 -12.84 -4.79 3.49
N LEU A 183 -11.60 -5.28 3.48
CA LEU A 183 -11.34 -6.71 3.57
C LEU A 183 -11.63 -7.28 4.96
N PRO A 184 -12.06 -8.54 5.05
CA PRO A 184 -12.14 -9.24 6.31
C PRO A 184 -10.76 -9.39 6.92
N GLN A 185 -10.71 -9.53 8.23
CA GLN A 185 -9.45 -9.78 8.91
C GLN A 185 -8.85 -11.11 8.47
N ALA A 186 -7.61 -11.10 8.04
CA ALA A 186 -6.87 -12.32 7.75
C ALA A 186 -6.40 -12.90 9.09
N ALA A 187 -7.04 -13.99 9.54
CA ALA A 187 -6.65 -14.64 10.79
C ALA A 187 -5.16 -14.99 10.74
N SER A 188 -4.37 -14.35 11.59
CA SER A 188 -2.95 -14.62 11.77
C SER A 188 -2.06 -14.44 10.53
N SER A 189 -2.42 -13.61 9.58
CA SER A 189 -1.66 -13.28 8.37
C SER A 189 -2.13 -11.91 7.86
N ARG A 190 -1.57 -11.43 6.74
CA ARG A 190 -2.04 -10.20 6.11
C ARG A 190 -2.40 -10.44 4.65
N TRP A 191 -3.40 -9.72 4.17
CA TRP A 191 -3.72 -9.70 2.75
C TRP A 191 -2.65 -8.94 1.97
N VAL A 192 -2.24 -9.47 0.85
CA VAL A 192 -1.35 -8.82 -0.11
C VAL A 192 -2.05 -8.86 -1.47
N ALA A 193 -2.05 -7.74 -2.17
CA ALA A 193 -2.62 -7.67 -3.50
C ALA A 193 -1.62 -8.19 -4.54
N ILE A 194 -2.11 -8.95 -5.51
CA ILE A 194 -1.36 -9.33 -6.70
C ILE A 194 -1.57 -8.21 -7.73
N GLY A 195 -0.58 -7.35 -7.84
CA GLY A 195 -0.66 -6.14 -8.66
C GLY A 195 -1.46 -5.02 -8.00
N ARG A 196 -1.64 -3.95 -8.74
CA ARG A 196 -2.38 -2.76 -8.35
C ARG A 196 -3.24 -2.29 -9.51
N LEU A 197 -4.36 -1.69 -9.18
CA LEU A 197 -5.18 -0.91 -10.10
C LEU A 197 -5.22 0.53 -9.59
N ASP A 198 -5.16 1.48 -10.49
CA ASP A 198 -5.22 2.90 -10.17
C ASP A 198 -6.56 3.30 -9.58
N ILE A 199 -6.62 4.50 -8.99
CA ILE A 199 -7.81 5.00 -8.32
C ILE A 199 -9.03 5.04 -9.26
N ASN A 200 -8.82 5.41 -10.52
CA ASN A 200 -9.86 5.53 -11.54
C ASN A 200 -10.12 4.23 -12.32
N THR A 201 -9.40 3.16 -11.98
CA THR A 201 -9.56 1.85 -12.64
C THR A 201 -10.39 0.95 -11.74
N SER A 202 -11.39 0.30 -12.31
CA SER A 202 -12.18 -0.74 -11.67
C SER A 202 -11.88 -2.11 -12.26
N GLY A 203 -12.18 -3.18 -11.53
CA GLY A 203 -12.05 -4.53 -12.05
C GLY A 203 -11.50 -5.55 -11.06
N LEU A 204 -11.05 -6.68 -11.61
CA LEU A 204 -10.57 -7.81 -10.83
C LEU A 204 -9.22 -7.52 -10.18
N LEU A 205 -9.17 -7.74 -8.89
CA LEU A 205 -7.94 -7.75 -8.10
C LEU A 205 -7.88 -9.04 -7.28
N ILE A 206 -6.75 -9.73 -7.35
CA ILE A 206 -6.52 -10.94 -6.58
C ILE A 206 -5.74 -10.58 -5.32
N LEU A 207 -6.24 -11.03 -4.17
CA LEU A 207 -5.57 -10.84 -2.89
C LEU A 207 -5.25 -12.20 -2.29
N THR A 208 -4.07 -12.34 -1.71
CA THR A 208 -3.63 -13.58 -1.10
C THR A 208 -2.88 -13.33 0.21
N THR A 209 -2.77 -14.38 1.02
CA THR A 209 -1.91 -14.39 2.22
C THR A 209 -0.51 -14.94 1.94
N SER A 210 -0.25 -15.43 0.71
CA SER A 210 1.03 -16.00 0.30
C SER A 210 1.86 -15.00 -0.50
N GLY A 211 3.03 -14.62 0.03
CA GLY A 211 4.00 -13.78 -0.68
C GLY A 211 4.65 -14.47 -1.88
N GLU A 212 4.67 -15.80 -1.89
CA GLU A 212 5.17 -16.58 -3.03
C GLU A 212 4.21 -16.49 -4.23
N LEU A 213 2.91 -16.64 -3.98
CA LEU A 213 1.91 -16.43 -5.04
C LEU A 213 1.97 -15.01 -5.58
N VAL A 214 2.12 -14.00 -4.71
CA VAL A 214 2.31 -12.62 -5.18
C VAL A 214 3.49 -12.52 -6.12
N GLN A 215 4.63 -13.09 -5.75
CA GLN A 215 5.82 -13.06 -6.59
C GLN A 215 5.60 -13.75 -7.95
N ARG A 216 5.00 -14.94 -7.97
CA ARG A 216 4.75 -15.69 -9.20
C ARG A 216 3.79 -15.00 -10.17
N PHE A 217 2.80 -14.28 -9.64
CA PHE A 217 1.81 -13.60 -10.48
C PHE A 217 2.15 -12.14 -10.80
N ALA A 218 3.00 -11.50 -10.01
CA ALA A 218 3.31 -10.07 -10.17
C ALA A 218 4.69 -9.79 -10.74
N HIS A 219 5.62 -10.77 -10.69
CA HIS A 219 6.98 -10.53 -11.17
C HIS A 219 7.04 -10.69 -12.70
N PRO A 220 7.63 -9.73 -13.43
CA PRO A 220 7.66 -9.72 -14.90
C PRO A 220 8.24 -10.99 -15.53
N SER A 221 9.19 -11.67 -14.88
CA SER A 221 9.80 -12.90 -15.40
C SER A 221 8.84 -14.09 -15.59
N PHE A 222 7.63 -14.01 -15.04
CA PHE A 222 6.61 -15.05 -15.23
C PHE A 222 5.63 -14.74 -16.37
N GLU A 223 5.73 -13.56 -16.97
CA GLU A 223 4.99 -13.15 -18.16
C GLU A 223 3.49 -13.46 -18.08
N VAL A 224 2.87 -13.21 -16.94
CA VAL A 224 1.45 -13.49 -16.74
C VAL A 224 0.62 -12.49 -17.55
N GLU A 225 -0.16 -12.99 -18.49
CA GLU A 225 -1.07 -12.16 -19.30
C GLU A 225 -2.12 -11.48 -18.43
N ARG A 226 -2.30 -10.18 -18.69
CA ARG A 226 -3.36 -9.36 -18.08
C ARG A 226 -4.17 -8.71 -19.18
N GLU A 227 -5.48 -8.86 -19.12
CA GLU A 227 -6.41 -8.29 -20.08
C GLU A 227 -7.13 -7.09 -19.45
N TYR A 228 -7.14 -5.98 -20.18
CA TYR A 228 -7.78 -4.73 -19.78
C TYR A 228 -8.80 -4.30 -20.84
N ALA A 229 -9.99 -3.92 -20.41
CA ALA A 229 -10.93 -3.18 -21.23
C ALA A 229 -10.62 -1.68 -21.09
N VAL A 230 -10.17 -1.06 -22.16
CA VAL A 230 -9.75 0.34 -22.21
C VAL A 230 -10.74 1.16 -23.03
N ARG A 231 -11.23 2.25 -22.44
CA ARG A 231 -12.11 3.19 -23.15
C ARG A 231 -11.30 4.34 -23.70
N VAL A 232 -11.35 4.53 -25.00
CA VAL A 232 -10.64 5.58 -25.75
C VAL A 232 -11.65 6.57 -26.32
N LEU A 233 -11.34 7.86 -26.25
CA LEU A 233 -12.08 8.89 -26.98
C LEU A 233 -11.63 8.86 -28.44
N GLY A 234 -12.57 8.63 -29.34
CA GLY A 234 -12.29 8.41 -30.74
C GLY A 234 -12.05 6.94 -31.07
N GLU A 235 -11.55 6.69 -32.27
CA GLU A 235 -11.25 5.38 -32.82
C GLU A 235 -9.75 5.26 -33.10
N MET A 236 -9.15 4.15 -32.74
CA MET A 236 -7.76 3.86 -33.04
C MET A 236 -7.64 3.33 -34.47
N SER A 237 -6.70 3.88 -35.26
CA SER A 237 -6.43 3.35 -36.58
C SER A 237 -5.72 1.99 -36.52
N THR A 238 -5.81 1.23 -37.60
CA THR A 238 -5.10 -0.05 -37.71
C THR A 238 -3.60 0.12 -37.58
N GLU A 239 -3.04 1.24 -38.05
CA GLU A 239 -1.63 1.58 -37.96
C GLU A 239 -1.23 1.85 -36.51
N GLN A 240 -2.07 2.57 -35.74
CA GLN A 240 -1.84 2.79 -34.31
C GLN A 240 -1.87 1.48 -33.51
N MET A 241 -2.83 0.59 -33.82
CA MET A 241 -2.89 -0.71 -33.16
C MET A 241 -1.67 -1.58 -33.50
N LYS A 242 -1.21 -1.57 -34.76
CA LYS A 242 0.01 -2.27 -35.18
C LYS A 242 1.24 -1.70 -34.51
N MET A 243 1.37 -0.38 -34.44
CA MET A 243 2.49 0.27 -33.74
C MET A 243 2.57 -0.21 -32.28
N LEU A 244 1.46 -0.30 -31.56
CA LEU A 244 1.43 -0.76 -30.18
C LEU A 244 1.82 -2.24 -30.02
N THR A 245 1.50 -3.10 -31.02
CA THR A 245 1.75 -4.55 -30.95
C THR A 245 3.09 -4.96 -31.56
N GLU A 246 3.56 -4.28 -32.59
CA GLU A 246 4.77 -4.66 -33.34
C GLU A 246 6.00 -3.85 -32.88
N GLU A 247 5.88 -2.53 -32.84
CA GLU A 247 7.00 -1.62 -32.53
C GLU A 247 7.07 -1.27 -31.04
N GLY A 248 5.91 -1.09 -30.41
CA GLY A 248 5.78 -0.57 -29.07
C GLY A 248 5.89 0.97 -29.01
N VAL A 249 5.75 1.50 -27.82
CA VAL A 249 5.86 2.95 -27.54
C VAL A 249 6.94 3.17 -26.48
N MET A 250 7.86 4.09 -26.78
CA MET A 250 8.89 4.47 -25.79
C MET A 250 8.26 5.36 -24.73
N LEU A 251 8.28 4.90 -23.50
CA LEU A 251 7.90 5.63 -22.29
C LEU A 251 9.15 6.08 -21.52
N GLU A 252 8.97 6.87 -20.46
CA GLU A 252 10.08 7.36 -19.62
C GLU A 252 10.87 6.23 -18.97
N ASP A 253 10.22 5.13 -18.63
CA ASP A 253 10.80 3.95 -17.96
C ASP A 253 11.17 2.81 -18.92
N GLY A 254 10.94 2.96 -20.24
CA GLY A 254 11.33 1.98 -21.25
C GLY A 254 10.31 1.78 -22.38
N LEU A 255 10.58 0.76 -23.19
CA LEU A 255 9.71 0.39 -24.30
C LEU A 255 8.49 -0.39 -23.78
N ALA A 256 7.31 0.18 -23.94
CA ALA A 256 6.03 -0.49 -23.66
C ALA A 256 5.49 -1.14 -24.93
N LYS A 257 5.12 -2.40 -24.84
CA LYS A 257 4.55 -3.19 -25.94
C LYS A 257 3.31 -3.93 -25.46
N VAL A 258 2.34 -4.02 -26.36
CA VAL A 258 1.08 -4.73 -26.14
C VAL A 258 1.15 -6.09 -26.85
N GLU A 259 0.76 -7.17 -26.18
CA GLU A 259 0.71 -8.50 -26.80
C GLU A 259 -0.40 -8.57 -27.86
N ARG A 260 -1.59 -8.10 -27.50
CA ARG A 260 -2.77 -8.10 -28.37
C ARG A 260 -3.66 -6.90 -28.05
N ILE A 261 -4.24 -6.33 -29.11
CA ILE A 261 -5.27 -5.30 -28.99
C ILE A 261 -6.35 -5.56 -30.03
N TYR A 262 -7.62 -5.48 -29.62
CA TYR A 262 -8.75 -5.61 -30.53
C TYR A 262 -9.92 -4.75 -30.07
N GLU A 263 -10.65 -4.19 -31.03
CA GLU A 263 -11.84 -3.38 -30.75
C GLU A 263 -12.99 -4.26 -30.26
N GLN A 264 -13.65 -3.82 -29.19
CA GLN A 264 -14.88 -4.44 -28.68
C GLN A 264 -16.15 -3.72 -29.14
N GLY A 265 -16.03 -2.60 -29.86
CA GLY A 265 -17.11 -1.72 -30.23
C GLY A 265 -17.26 -0.55 -29.25
N GLY A 266 -18.41 0.09 -29.28
CA GLY A 266 -18.72 1.25 -28.44
C GLY A 266 -19.84 2.08 -29.06
N GLU A 267 -20.45 2.94 -28.25
CA GLU A 267 -21.48 3.85 -28.69
C GLU A 267 -20.97 5.31 -28.64
N GLY A 268 -21.33 6.09 -29.66
CA GLY A 268 -20.95 7.50 -29.75
C GLY A 268 -19.46 7.74 -29.99
N ALA A 269 -18.89 8.73 -29.30
CA ALA A 269 -17.52 9.16 -29.48
C ALA A 269 -16.47 8.29 -28.77
N ASN A 270 -16.89 7.32 -27.98
CA ASN A 270 -15.99 6.44 -27.23
C ASN A 270 -16.00 5.03 -27.80
N LYS A 271 -14.82 4.45 -27.93
CA LYS A 271 -14.61 3.06 -28.35
C LYS A 271 -13.95 2.26 -27.23
N TRP A 272 -14.29 0.99 -27.15
CA TRP A 272 -13.68 0.05 -26.20
C TRP A 272 -12.74 -0.89 -26.92
N TYR A 273 -11.58 -1.09 -26.31
CA TYR A 273 -10.54 -2.00 -26.79
C TYR A 273 -10.16 -2.96 -25.68
N ASN A 274 -10.03 -4.24 -26.01
CA ASN A 274 -9.34 -5.18 -25.13
C ASN A 274 -7.86 -5.15 -25.44
N VAL A 275 -7.08 -4.91 -24.41
CA VAL A 275 -5.62 -4.81 -24.45
C VAL A 275 -5.04 -5.90 -23.57
N VAL A 276 -4.19 -6.76 -24.13
CA VAL A 276 -3.49 -7.81 -23.38
C VAL A 276 -2.03 -7.42 -23.27
N ILE A 277 -1.53 -7.37 -22.05
CA ILE A 277 -0.13 -7.08 -21.74
C ILE A 277 0.49 -8.20 -20.92
N LYS A 278 1.80 -8.37 -21.04
CA LYS A 278 2.63 -9.23 -20.19
C LYS A 278 3.58 -8.36 -19.38
N GLU A 279 3.50 -8.48 -18.08
CA GLU A 279 4.37 -7.79 -17.13
C GLU A 279 4.95 -8.76 -16.11
#